data_894cc3f4bab4def5ac415c20a86bd196
#
_entry.id   894cc3f4bab4def5ac415c20a86bd196
#
_cell.length_a   1.000
_cell.length_b   1.000
_cell.length_c   1.000
_cell.angle_alpha   90.00
_cell.angle_beta   90.00
_cell.angle_gamma   90.00
#
_symmetry.space_group_name_H-M   'P 1'
#
loop_
_entity.id
_entity.type
_entity.pdbx_description
1 polymer ?
#
loop_
_entity_poly.entity_id
_entity_poly.type
_entity_poly.pdbx_seq_one_letter_code
_entity_poly.pdbx_strand_id
1 'polypeptide(L)'
;MKEIIYNHQPNFFEIVDEGEYKGVKYICINRGLHPCACIICDPLFLKRHLNNQGILDCINVHGGVTHSGEINKLRGLEDLPGTCFSWDYDKYNDWAGFWSEEENLKAGQHKWTTKELVYDCHRAIDQYLEVMKKDNALDPESSPMITKENLKKLGFTSIFDGMKDDNEKAFQMRGVNDGNKWSIYVDLQTPSLSYARNQSPRRKYEGSILTIEELRMVVDLCDIPIEV
;
A
#
# COMPACT_ATOMS: atom_id res chain seq x y z
N MET A 1 25.78 11.41 10.22
CA MET A 1 24.70 12.22 10.86
C MET A 1 25.17 13.66 10.98
N LYS A 2 24.54 14.59 10.28
CA LYS A 2 24.82 16.03 10.33
C LYS A 2 23.75 16.72 11.18
N GLU A 3 24.04 17.96 11.64
CA GLU A 3 23.03 18.75 12.34
C GLU A 3 22.03 19.36 11.37
N ILE A 4 20.79 19.55 11.81
CA ILE A 4 19.77 20.26 11.06
C ILE A 4 20.00 21.76 11.21
N ILE A 5 20.23 22.44 10.10
CA ILE A 5 20.41 23.89 10.05
C ILE A 5 19.10 24.54 9.58
N TYR A 6 18.40 25.21 10.48
CA TYR A 6 17.23 26.00 10.16
C TYR A 6 17.65 27.35 9.59
N ASN A 7 17.23 27.63 8.36
CA ASN A 7 17.56 28.88 7.68
C ASN A 7 16.42 29.31 6.73
N HIS A 8 16.43 30.56 6.33
CA HIS A 8 15.41 31.12 5.45
C HIS A 8 15.58 30.78 3.95
N GLN A 9 16.44 29.82 3.61
CA GLN A 9 16.71 29.49 2.22
C GLN A 9 15.68 28.46 1.70
N PRO A 10 14.65 28.86 0.94
CA PRO A 10 13.59 27.96 0.48
C PRO A 10 14.09 26.91 -0.51
N ASN A 11 15.34 27.07 -1.00
CA ASN A 11 15.98 26.17 -1.95
C ASN A 11 17.06 25.30 -1.30
N PHE A 12 17.22 25.39 0.02
CA PHE A 12 18.17 24.57 0.72
C PHE A 12 17.78 23.10 0.66
N PHE A 13 18.75 22.25 0.43
CA PHE A 13 18.60 20.82 0.43
C PHE A 13 19.92 20.19 0.92
N GLU A 14 19.84 19.36 1.93
CA GLU A 14 20.97 18.60 2.42
C GLU A 14 20.48 17.26 3.00
N ILE A 15 21.08 16.16 2.60
CA ILE A 15 20.90 14.88 3.29
C ILE A 15 21.70 14.94 4.60
N VAL A 16 20.99 14.91 5.73
CA VAL A 16 21.61 15.00 7.06
C VAL A 16 21.94 13.64 7.63
N ASP A 17 21.18 12.61 7.21
CA ASP A 17 21.48 11.22 7.48
C ASP A 17 20.78 10.33 6.44
N GLU A 18 21.41 9.22 6.13
CA GLU A 18 20.84 8.14 5.34
C GLU A 18 21.36 6.80 5.86
N GLY A 19 20.54 5.78 5.74
CA GLY A 19 20.95 4.48 6.27
C GLY A 19 19.97 3.38 5.91
N GLU A 20 20.19 2.25 6.55
CA GLU A 20 19.36 1.07 6.43
C GLU A 20 19.05 0.52 7.83
N TYR A 21 17.77 0.23 8.07
CA TYR A 21 17.30 -0.40 9.29
C TYR A 21 16.43 -1.60 8.93
N LYS A 22 16.78 -2.77 9.44
CA LYS A 22 16.10 -4.06 9.16
C LYS A 22 15.91 -4.34 7.64
N GLY A 23 16.91 -3.96 6.82
CA GLY A 23 16.86 -4.16 5.37
C GLY A 23 16.08 -3.08 4.59
N VAL A 24 15.56 -2.06 5.27
CA VAL A 24 14.80 -0.96 4.66
C VAL A 24 15.59 0.33 4.71
N LYS A 25 15.77 0.98 3.57
CA LYS A 25 16.51 2.24 3.46
C LYS A 25 15.66 3.44 3.87
N TYR A 26 16.29 4.40 4.53
CA TYR A 26 15.70 5.69 4.89
C TYR A 26 16.62 6.85 4.54
N ILE A 27 16.05 8.03 4.39
CA ILE A 27 16.77 9.27 4.12
C ILE A 27 16.15 10.38 5.00
N CYS A 28 16.99 11.07 5.76
CA CYS A 28 16.63 12.27 6.51
C CYS A 28 17.17 13.51 5.78
N ILE A 29 16.31 14.47 5.51
CA ILE A 29 16.59 15.61 4.66
C ILE A 29 16.36 16.90 5.46
N ASN A 30 17.32 17.82 5.36
CA ASN A 30 17.14 19.19 5.79
C ASN A 30 16.76 20.07 4.59
N ARG A 31 15.61 20.72 4.65
CA ARG A 31 15.12 21.66 3.64
C ARG A 31 15.29 23.12 4.04
N GLY A 32 16.02 23.38 5.13
CA GLY A 32 16.25 24.73 5.66
C GLY A 32 15.05 25.29 6.43
N LEU A 33 13.87 25.30 5.86
CA LEU A 33 12.65 25.74 6.53
C LEU A 33 12.17 24.72 7.56
N HIS A 34 12.17 23.47 7.20
CA HIS A 34 11.83 22.31 8.04
C HIS A 34 12.54 21.06 7.53
N PRO A 35 12.83 20.10 8.38
CA PRO A 35 13.32 18.80 7.92
C PRO A 35 12.19 17.94 7.39
N CYS A 36 12.56 16.90 6.66
CA CYS A 36 11.67 15.81 6.28
C CYS A 36 12.40 14.47 6.31
N ALA A 37 11.64 13.39 6.32
CA ALA A 37 12.17 12.04 6.25
C ALA A 37 11.42 11.22 5.23
N CYS A 38 12.09 10.24 4.62
CA CYS A 38 11.46 9.30 3.72
C CYS A 38 11.97 7.87 3.93
N ILE A 39 11.09 6.91 3.64
CA ILE A 39 11.36 5.48 3.65
C ILE A 39 11.22 4.97 2.23
N ILE A 40 12.22 4.22 1.75
CA ILE A 40 12.14 3.55 0.46
C ILE A 40 11.35 2.25 0.66
N CYS A 41 10.27 2.09 -0.09
CA CYS A 41 9.32 1.00 0.09
C CYS A 41 9.05 0.25 -1.22
N ASP A 42 8.44 -0.93 -1.10
CA ASP A 42 7.98 -1.70 -2.23
C ASP A 42 6.84 -0.95 -2.96
N PRO A 43 6.88 -0.83 -4.31
CA PRO A 43 5.77 -0.25 -5.08
C PRO A 43 4.42 -0.93 -4.84
N LEU A 44 4.41 -2.23 -4.60
CA LEU A 44 3.18 -2.98 -4.31
C LEU A 44 2.57 -2.58 -2.96
N PHE A 45 3.41 -2.22 -1.98
CA PHE A 45 2.93 -1.69 -0.72
C PHE A 45 2.08 -0.44 -0.92
N LEU A 46 2.60 0.54 -1.67
CA LEU A 46 1.83 1.76 -1.95
C LEU A 46 0.55 1.46 -2.72
N LYS A 47 0.63 0.59 -3.73
CA LYS A 47 -0.54 0.19 -4.53
C LYS A 47 -1.66 -0.43 -3.67
N ARG A 48 -1.29 -1.17 -2.61
CA ARG A 48 -2.26 -1.85 -1.72
C ARG A 48 -2.83 -0.94 -0.64
N HIS A 49 -2.03 -0.02 -0.12
CA HIS A 49 -2.36 0.73 1.09
C HIS A 49 -2.69 2.21 0.88
N LEU A 50 -2.49 2.75 -0.33
CA LEU A 50 -3.02 4.07 -0.65
C LEU A 50 -4.54 3.99 -0.77
N ASN A 51 -5.23 4.79 0.02
CA ASN A 51 -6.68 4.93 -0.09
C ASN A 51 -7.08 5.73 -1.36
N ASN A 52 -8.38 5.86 -1.60
CA ASN A 52 -8.93 6.58 -2.78
C ASN A 52 -8.54 8.08 -2.83
N GLN A 53 -8.00 8.63 -1.75
CA GLN A 53 -7.51 10.00 -1.66
C GLN A 53 -5.99 10.08 -1.82
N GLY A 54 -5.30 8.96 -2.05
CA GLY A 54 -3.84 8.88 -2.14
C GLY A 54 -3.14 8.99 -0.78
N ILE A 55 -3.86 8.75 0.32
CA ILE A 55 -3.35 8.84 1.68
C ILE A 55 -2.94 7.45 2.17
N LEU A 56 -1.81 7.38 2.85
CA LEU A 56 -1.28 6.17 3.47
C LEU A 56 -1.61 6.17 4.97
N ASP A 57 -2.74 5.55 5.34
CA ASP A 57 -3.27 5.57 6.71
C ASP A 57 -2.65 4.52 7.64
N CYS A 58 -2.00 3.49 7.07
CA CYS A 58 -1.44 2.39 7.84
C CYS A 58 -0.11 2.71 8.55
N ILE A 59 0.48 3.88 8.27
CA ILE A 59 1.75 4.34 8.85
C ILE A 59 1.52 5.61 9.66
N ASN A 60 1.77 5.53 10.95
CA ASN A 60 1.66 6.68 11.86
C ASN A 60 3.03 7.33 12.07
N VAL A 61 3.22 8.47 11.43
CA VAL A 61 4.41 9.33 11.52
C VAL A 61 4.03 10.75 11.93
N HIS A 62 5.01 11.57 12.30
CA HIS A 62 4.78 12.96 12.66
C HIS A 62 4.03 13.71 11.55
N GLY A 63 2.88 14.28 11.88
CA GLY A 63 2.03 15.02 10.94
C GLY A 63 1.37 14.21 9.83
N GLY A 64 1.57 12.89 9.81
CA GLY A 64 1.08 11.99 8.75
C GLY A 64 1.98 11.94 7.52
N VAL A 65 1.75 10.96 6.65
CA VAL A 65 2.49 10.85 5.37
C VAL A 65 2.04 11.96 4.42
N THR A 66 2.98 12.77 3.93
CA THR A 66 2.72 13.93 3.07
C THR A 66 3.01 13.65 1.59
N HIS A 67 3.81 12.64 1.29
CA HIS A 67 4.06 12.17 -0.08
C HIS A 67 4.18 10.64 -0.11
N SER A 68 3.66 10.06 -1.18
CA SER A 68 3.81 8.64 -1.50
C SER A 68 3.87 8.45 -3.01
N GLY A 69 4.89 7.75 -3.48
CA GLY A 69 5.10 7.54 -4.92
C GLY A 69 6.56 7.41 -5.30
N GLU A 70 6.91 7.83 -6.51
CA GLU A 70 8.28 7.78 -7.00
C GLU A 70 9.18 8.74 -6.22
N ILE A 71 10.32 8.23 -5.72
CA ILE A 71 11.27 9.02 -4.94
C ILE A 71 11.88 10.19 -5.75
N ASN A 72 12.05 10.01 -7.05
CA ASN A 72 12.57 11.04 -7.96
C ASN A 72 11.64 12.25 -8.14
N LYS A 73 10.42 12.20 -7.61
CA LYS A 73 9.52 13.36 -7.51
C LYS A 73 9.79 14.23 -6.28
N LEU A 74 10.59 13.71 -5.34
CA LEU A 74 11.03 14.50 -4.20
C LEU A 74 12.23 15.35 -4.62
N ARG A 75 12.11 16.64 -4.38
CA ARG A 75 13.17 17.61 -4.70
C ARG A 75 14.48 17.23 -4.01
N GLY A 76 15.56 17.21 -4.79
CA GLY A 76 16.91 16.86 -4.38
C GLY A 76 17.20 15.36 -4.39
N LEU A 77 16.20 14.54 -4.76
CA LEU A 77 16.32 13.08 -4.91
C LEU A 77 15.98 12.61 -6.33
N GLU A 78 16.06 13.50 -7.31
CA GLU A 78 15.64 13.29 -8.70
C GLU A 78 16.41 12.13 -9.36
N ASP A 79 17.64 11.88 -8.92
CA ASP A 79 18.52 10.83 -9.47
C ASP A 79 18.33 9.46 -8.80
N LEU A 80 17.50 9.38 -7.75
CA LEU A 80 17.28 8.12 -7.03
C LEU A 80 16.12 7.34 -7.65
N PRO A 81 16.32 6.05 -7.96
CA PRO A 81 15.25 5.19 -8.42
C PRO A 81 14.44 4.62 -7.25
N GLY A 82 13.19 4.28 -7.54
CA GLY A 82 12.33 3.55 -6.60
C GLY A 82 11.14 4.36 -6.11
N THR A 83 10.41 3.76 -5.17
CA THR A 83 9.25 4.34 -4.54
C THR A 83 9.49 4.59 -3.06
N CYS A 84 8.82 5.60 -2.53
CA CYS A 84 8.93 5.97 -1.12
C CYS A 84 7.61 6.51 -0.59
N PHE A 85 7.52 6.59 0.72
CA PHE A 85 6.64 7.52 1.41
C PHE A 85 7.46 8.44 2.30
N SER A 86 7.00 9.68 2.45
CA SER A 86 7.70 10.70 3.22
C SER A 86 6.75 11.55 4.04
N TRP A 87 7.30 12.22 5.05
CA TRP A 87 6.59 13.16 5.91
C TRP A 87 7.47 14.34 6.26
N ASP A 88 6.83 15.45 6.59
CA ASP A 88 7.47 16.71 6.89
C ASP A 88 7.25 17.10 8.34
N TYR A 89 8.24 17.81 8.91
CA TYR A 89 8.20 18.39 10.25
C TYR A 89 7.90 19.88 10.12
N ASP A 90 6.69 20.20 9.61
CA ASP A 90 6.20 21.55 9.32
C ASP A 90 4.86 21.88 10.01
N LYS A 91 4.54 21.16 11.08
CA LYS A 91 3.29 21.37 11.83
C LYS A 91 3.39 22.56 12.77
N TYR A 92 2.25 23.00 13.30
CA TYR A 92 2.13 24.19 14.14
C TYR A 92 3.13 24.26 15.31
N ASN A 93 3.47 23.12 15.89
CA ASN A 93 4.40 23.03 17.02
C ASN A 93 5.86 22.75 16.60
N ASP A 94 6.15 22.75 15.31
CA ASP A 94 7.47 22.48 14.80
C ASP A 94 8.25 23.77 14.60
N TRP A 95 9.57 23.69 14.79
CA TRP A 95 10.47 24.79 14.53
C TRP A 95 10.49 25.14 13.05
N ALA A 96 10.23 26.38 12.74
CA ALA A 96 10.19 26.86 11.36
C ALA A 96 11.37 27.77 11.06
N GLY A 97 12.13 27.46 10.01
CA GLY A 97 13.32 28.20 9.62
C GLY A 97 13.05 29.63 9.10
N PHE A 98 11.78 29.98 8.84
CA PHE A 98 11.40 31.34 8.45
C PHE A 98 11.14 32.28 9.64
N TRP A 99 11.07 31.75 10.88
CA TRP A 99 10.97 32.53 12.11
C TRP A 99 12.35 32.68 12.75
N SER A 100 12.53 33.75 13.48
CA SER A 100 13.72 33.93 14.31
C SER A 100 13.75 32.89 15.43
N GLU A 101 14.94 32.66 16.01
CA GLU A 101 15.08 31.76 17.15
C GLU A 101 14.21 32.20 18.33
N GLU A 102 14.13 33.53 18.57
CA GLU A 102 13.32 34.10 19.64
C GLU A 102 11.82 33.86 19.45
N GLU A 103 11.32 33.99 18.22
CA GLU A 103 9.91 33.75 17.87
C GLU A 103 9.56 32.26 18.04
N ASN A 104 10.39 31.34 17.55
CA ASN A 104 10.20 29.90 17.73
C ASN A 104 10.20 29.51 19.22
N LEU A 105 11.14 30.04 20.01
CA LEU A 105 11.23 29.78 21.45
C LEU A 105 10.00 30.32 22.20
N LYS A 106 9.53 31.53 21.87
CA LYS A 106 8.32 32.12 22.46
C LYS A 106 7.06 31.32 22.13
N ALA A 107 7.01 30.75 20.94
CA ALA A 107 5.90 29.89 20.52
C ALA A 107 5.99 28.48 21.12
N GLY A 108 7.08 28.13 21.80
CA GLY A 108 7.29 26.78 22.37
C GLY A 108 7.44 25.69 21.33
N GLN A 109 7.99 26.05 20.17
CA GLN A 109 8.12 25.11 19.06
C GLN A 109 9.27 24.13 19.28
N HIS A 110 9.06 22.88 18.82
CA HIS A 110 10.04 21.81 18.95
C HIS A 110 11.09 21.89 17.84
N LYS A 111 12.36 21.99 18.24
CA LYS A 111 13.52 22.00 17.32
C LYS A 111 13.98 20.55 17.10
N TRP A 112 13.56 19.98 16.01
CA TRP A 112 13.91 18.61 15.63
C TRP A 112 15.40 18.42 15.43
N THR A 113 15.92 17.28 15.89
CA THR A 113 17.31 16.87 15.70
C THR A 113 17.37 15.71 14.70
N THR A 114 18.52 15.52 14.06
CA THR A 114 18.75 14.39 13.16
C THR A 114 18.52 13.04 13.85
N LYS A 115 18.84 12.94 15.16
CA LYS A 115 18.61 11.72 15.93
C LYS A 115 17.12 11.39 16.07
N GLU A 116 16.28 12.40 16.26
CA GLU A 116 14.83 12.22 16.34
C GLU A 116 14.26 11.81 15.00
N LEU A 117 14.73 12.41 13.90
CA LEU A 117 14.33 11.99 12.55
C LEU A 117 14.68 10.52 12.29
N VAL A 118 15.91 10.11 12.62
CA VAL A 118 16.35 8.70 12.48
C VAL A 118 15.49 7.77 13.34
N TYR A 119 15.19 8.17 14.57
CA TYR A 119 14.31 7.39 15.44
C TYR A 119 12.91 7.23 14.83
N ASP A 120 12.34 8.30 14.28
CA ASP A 120 11.04 8.24 13.60
C ASP A 120 11.08 7.38 12.34
N CYS A 121 12.20 7.43 11.58
CA CYS A 121 12.41 6.51 10.45
C CYS A 121 12.38 5.05 10.90
N HIS A 122 13.09 4.71 11.99
CA HIS A 122 13.08 3.34 12.51
C HIS A 122 11.68 2.90 12.96
N ARG A 123 10.93 3.79 13.60
CA ARG A 123 9.53 3.55 13.98
C ARG A 123 8.61 3.34 12.78
N ALA A 124 8.78 4.15 11.74
CA ALA A 124 8.01 4.03 10.49
C ALA A 124 8.36 2.71 9.76
N ILE A 125 9.63 2.32 9.75
CA ILE A 125 10.09 1.04 9.19
C ILE A 125 9.49 -0.13 9.96
N ASP A 126 9.44 -0.08 11.28
CA ASP A 126 8.84 -1.15 12.08
C ASP A 126 7.35 -1.34 11.74
N GLN A 127 6.60 -0.24 11.60
CA GLN A 127 5.21 -0.30 11.16
C GLN A 127 5.07 -0.83 9.72
N TYR A 128 5.89 -0.34 8.80
CA TYR A 128 5.94 -0.81 7.41
C TYR A 128 6.17 -2.32 7.34
N LEU A 129 7.17 -2.83 8.04
CA LEU A 129 7.48 -4.26 8.06
C LEU A 129 6.38 -5.09 8.73
N GLU A 130 5.70 -4.54 9.74
CA GLU A 130 4.55 -5.22 10.36
C GLU A 130 3.37 -5.34 9.39
N VAL A 131 3.07 -4.28 8.62
CA VAL A 131 2.04 -4.32 7.58
C VAL A 131 2.44 -5.28 6.47
N MET A 132 3.68 -5.19 5.96
CA MET A 132 4.21 -6.12 4.95
C MET A 132 4.19 -7.58 5.42
N LYS A 133 4.44 -7.83 6.70
CA LYS A 133 4.34 -9.19 7.26
C LYS A 133 2.89 -9.68 7.29
N LYS A 134 1.93 -8.81 7.57
CA LYS A 134 0.50 -9.14 7.49
C LYS A 134 0.09 -9.39 6.03
N ASP A 135 0.55 -8.54 5.12
CA ASP A 135 0.36 -8.71 3.68
C ASP A 135 0.97 -10.02 3.18
N ASN A 136 2.20 -10.34 3.60
CA ASN A 136 2.89 -11.56 3.22
C ASN A 136 2.31 -12.81 3.91
N ALA A 137 1.67 -12.67 5.07
CA ALA A 137 0.84 -13.74 5.65
C ALA A 137 -0.46 -13.96 4.85
N LEU A 138 -0.85 -12.95 4.07
CA LEU A 138 -1.89 -12.99 3.03
C LEU A 138 -1.26 -13.21 1.63
N ASP A 139 0.05 -13.55 1.55
CA ASP A 139 0.86 -13.49 0.34
C ASP A 139 0.40 -14.48 -0.74
N PRO A 140 0.31 -13.99 -2.01
CA PRO A 140 0.06 -14.83 -3.17
C PRO A 140 1.04 -16.00 -3.38
N GLU A 141 2.28 -15.92 -2.91
CA GLU A 141 3.21 -17.06 -2.99
C GLU A 141 2.89 -18.18 -2.00
N SER A 142 2.17 -17.88 -0.89
CA SER A 142 1.65 -18.89 0.04
C SER A 142 0.21 -19.32 -0.27
N SER A 143 -0.55 -18.48 -0.97
CA SER A 143 -1.88 -18.81 -1.46
C SER A 143 -1.79 -19.46 -2.83
N PRO A 144 -2.40 -20.63 -3.04
CA PRO A 144 -2.36 -21.28 -4.34
C PRO A 144 -2.94 -20.35 -5.40
N MET A 145 -2.19 -20.15 -6.48
CA MET A 145 -2.67 -19.44 -7.67
C MET A 145 -4.01 -20.01 -8.12
N ILE A 146 -4.88 -19.17 -8.65
CA ILE A 146 -6.12 -19.66 -9.27
C ILE A 146 -5.75 -20.46 -10.51
N THR A 147 -5.85 -21.77 -10.39
CA THR A 147 -5.67 -22.72 -11.48
C THR A 147 -6.98 -23.45 -11.74
N LYS A 148 -7.08 -24.07 -12.89
CA LYS A 148 -8.17 -24.96 -13.27
C LYS A 148 -8.42 -26.04 -12.21
N GLU A 149 -7.33 -26.66 -11.72
CA GLU A 149 -7.38 -27.72 -10.72
C GLU A 149 -7.91 -27.22 -9.37
N ASN A 150 -7.45 -26.04 -8.95
CA ASN A 150 -7.88 -25.43 -7.70
C ASN A 150 -9.36 -25.01 -7.76
N LEU A 151 -9.81 -24.43 -8.87
CA LEU A 151 -11.21 -24.09 -9.07
C LEU A 151 -12.11 -25.34 -9.06
N LYS A 152 -11.68 -26.44 -9.71
CA LYS A 152 -12.42 -27.71 -9.67
C LYS A 152 -12.51 -28.29 -8.26
N LYS A 153 -11.44 -28.21 -7.45
CA LYS A 153 -11.47 -28.63 -6.04
C LYS A 153 -12.44 -27.82 -5.19
N LEU A 154 -12.64 -26.53 -5.53
CA LEU A 154 -13.60 -25.65 -4.88
C LEU A 154 -15.04 -25.82 -5.40
N GLY A 155 -15.28 -26.77 -6.30
CA GLY A 155 -16.62 -27.05 -6.84
C GLY A 155 -17.01 -26.19 -8.06
N PHE A 156 -16.07 -25.46 -8.63
CA PHE A 156 -16.33 -24.79 -9.91
C PHE A 156 -16.36 -25.79 -11.05
N THR A 157 -17.29 -25.60 -11.98
CA THR A 157 -17.40 -26.38 -13.21
C THR A 157 -16.97 -25.54 -14.42
N SER A 158 -16.34 -26.17 -15.40
CA SER A 158 -16.03 -25.51 -16.66
C SER A 158 -17.33 -25.17 -17.41
N ILE A 159 -17.39 -23.96 -17.98
CA ILE A 159 -18.54 -23.52 -18.77
C ILE A 159 -18.56 -24.24 -20.14
N PHE A 160 -17.43 -24.80 -20.56
CA PHE A 160 -17.24 -25.46 -21.85
C PHE A 160 -17.05 -26.99 -21.70
N ASP A 161 -17.60 -27.59 -20.64
CA ASP A 161 -17.57 -29.05 -20.43
C ASP A 161 -18.25 -29.75 -21.64
N GLY A 162 -17.42 -30.36 -22.48
CA GLY A 162 -17.87 -31.09 -23.68
C GLY A 162 -17.21 -30.64 -25.00
N MET A 163 -16.49 -29.55 -25.02
CA MET A 163 -15.65 -29.20 -26.16
C MET A 163 -14.24 -29.78 -25.98
N LYS A 164 -13.79 -30.51 -27.02
CA LYS A 164 -12.46 -31.17 -27.05
C LYS A 164 -11.29 -30.16 -27.21
N ASP A 165 -11.31 -29.06 -26.51
CA ASP A 165 -10.24 -28.09 -26.61
C ASP A 165 -9.59 -27.88 -25.25
N ASP A 166 -8.26 -27.96 -25.19
CA ASP A 166 -7.43 -27.73 -23.99
C ASP A 166 -7.51 -26.30 -23.41
N ASN A 167 -8.47 -25.52 -23.89
CA ASN A 167 -8.71 -24.13 -23.56
C ASN A 167 -9.86 -23.92 -22.57
N GLU A 168 -10.00 -24.75 -21.53
CA GLU A 168 -10.93 -24.44 -20.43
C GLU A 168 -10.48 -23.14 -19.73
N LYS A 169 -11.04 -22.01 -20.16
CA LYS A 169 -10.64 -20.67 -19.71
C LYS A 169 -11.62 -20.03 -18.75
N ALA A 170 -12.85 -20.52 -18.70
CA ALA A 170 -13.91 -19.98 -17.85
C ALA A 170 -14.57 -21.05 -16.99
N PHE A 171 -14.76 -20.70 -15.71
CA PHE A 171 -15.32 -21.57 -14.69
C PHE A 171 -16.54 -20.92 -14.04
N GLN A 172 -17.48 -21.74 -13.62
CA GLN A 172 -18.71 -21.29 -13.00
C GLN A 172 -19.01 -22.11 -11.76
N MET A 173 -19.47 -21.45 -10.70
CA MET A 173 -20.15 -22.06 -9.57
C MET A 173 -21.56 -21.48 -9.43
N ARG A 174 -22.52 -22.29 -9.05
CA ARG A 174 -23.92 -21.89 -8.86
C ARG A 174 -24.45 -22.45 -7.56
N GLY A 175 -25.30 -21.71 -6.89
CA GLY A 175 -25.97 -22.18 -5.69
C GLY A 175 -27.28 -21.46 -5.41
N VAL A 176 -27.91 -21.88 -4.33
CA VAL A 176 -29.14 -21.27 -3.82
C VAL A 176 -28.95 -21.07 -2.32
N ASN A 177 -29.16 -19.84 -1.84
CA ASN A 177 -29.19 -19.52 -0.43
C ASN A 177 -30.46 -18.73 -0.12
N ASP A 178 -31.23 -19.17 0.89
CA ASP A 178 -32.50 -18.55 1.30
C ASP A 178 -33.47 -18.27 0.15
N GLY A 179 -33.56 -19.18 -0.81
CA GLY A 179 -34.37 -19.03 -2.00
C GLY A 179 -33.78 -18.14 -3.11
N ASN A 180 -32.65 -17.52 -2.87
CA ASN A 180 -31.93 -16.68 -3.83
C ASN A 180 -30.93 -17.53 -4.64
N LYS A 181 -31.07 -17.51 -5.96
CA LYS A 181 -30.10 -18.15 -6.87
C LYS A 181 -28.92 -17.23 -7.06
N TRP A 182 -27.72 -17.78 -7.00
CA TRP A 182 -26.49 -17.05 -7.27
C TRP A 182 -25.58 -17.80 -8.25
N SER A 183 -24.70 -17.10 -8.89
CA SER A 183 -23.65 -17.66 -9.75
C SER A 183 -22.41 -16.79 -9.75
N ILE A 184 -21.25 -17.44 -9.70
CA ILE A 184 -19.94 -16.82 -9.83
C ILE A 184 -19.29 -17.34 -11.11
N TYR A 185 -18.65 -16.48 -11.84
CA TYR A 185 -17.88 -16.81 -13.04
C TYR A 185 -16.44 -16.31 -12.85
N VAL A 186 -15.47 -17.17 -13.09
CA VAL A 186 -14.04 -16.87 -13.08
C VAL A 186 -13.51 -17.09 -14.49
N ASP A 187 -12.87 -16.06 -15.05
CA ASP A 187 -12.17 -16.14 -16.32
C ASP A 187 -10.67 -16.22 -16.04
N LEU A 188 -10.02 -17.30 -16.47
CA LEU A 188 -8.57 -17.50 -16.30
C LEU A 188 -7.72 -16.84 -17.40
N GLN A 189 -8.34 -16.48 -18.51
CA GLN A 189 -7.63 -15.81 -19.61
C GLN A 189 -7.41 -14.30 -19.33
N THR A 190 -8.47 -13.67 -18.82
CA THR A 190 -8.43 -12.32 -18.29
C THR A 190 -8.83 -12.43 -16.81
N PRO A 191 -7.87 -12.65 -15.87
CA PRO A 191 -8.20 -12.95 -14.48
C PRO A 191 -9.25 -12.00 -13.93
N SER A 192 -10.50 -12.39 -14.03
CA SER A 192 -11.64 -11.55 -13.66
C SER A 192 -12.73 -12.41 -13.05
N LEU A 193 -13.51 -11.80 -12.15
CA LEU A 193 -14.65 -12.41 -11.52
C LEU A 193 -15.92 -11.63 -11.88
N SER A 194 -16.99 -12.33 -12.19
CA SER A 194 -18.33 -11.75 -12.27
C SER A 194 -19.32 -12.53 -11.43
N TYR A 195 -20.19 -11.79 -10.76
CA TYR A 195 -21.21 -12.32 -9.84
C TYR A 195 -22.61 -11.89 -10.28
N ALA A 196 -23.56 -12.82 -10.18
CA ALA A 196 -24.96 -12.55 -10.42
C ALA A 196 -25.84 -13.17 -9.33
N ARG A 197 -26.84 -12.43 -8.87
CA ARG A 197 -27.84 -12.88 -7.89
C ARG A 197 -29.24 -12.60 -8.47
N ASN A 198 -30.12 -13.61 -8.40
CA ASN A 198 -31.54 -13.52 -8.81
C ASN A 198 -31.76 -12.87 -10.18
N GLN A 199 -31.00 -13.27 -11.19
CA GLN A 199 -31.10 -12.68 -12.55
C GLN A 199 -30.80 -11.17 -12.64
N SER A 200 -30.34 -10.54 -11.56
CA SER A 200 -29.82 -9.17 -11.63
C SER A 200 -28.64 -9.09 -12.61
N PRO A 201 -28.43 -7.93 -13.27
CA PRO A 201 -27.31 -7.78 -14.17
C PRO A 201 -26.00 -8.15 -13.47
N ARG A 202 -25.13 -8.90 -14.15
CA ARG A 202 -23.83 -9.35 -13.64
C ARG A 202 -23.05 -8.14 -13.16
N ARG A 203 -22.68 -8.14 -11.90
CA ARG A 203 -21.67 -7.21 -11.39
C ARG A 203 -20.31 -7.78 -11.75
N LYS A 204 -19.53 -7.06 -12.51
CA LYS A 204 -18.15 -7.40 -12.82
C LYS A 204 -17.26 -6.82 -11.74
N TYR A 205 -16.39 -7.63 -11.15
CA TYR A 205 -15.29 -7.15 -10.35
C TYR A 205 -14.20 -6.66 -11.32
N GLU A 206 -13.82 -5.38 -11.25
CA GLU A 206 -12.84 -4.77 -12.15
C GLU A 206 -11.39 -4.92 -11.60
N GLY A 207 -11.11 -5.97 -10.86
CA GLY A 207 -9.77 -6.31 -10.36
C GLY A 207 -9.29 -7.64 -10.92
N SER A 208 -7.98 -7.81 -11.02
CA SER A 208 -7.39 -9.12 -11.28
C SER A 208 -7.50 -9.98 -10.03
N ILE A 209 -8.10 -11.17 -10.13
CA ILE A 209 -8.11 -12.19 -9.08
C ILE A 209 -7.07 -13.23 -9.48
N LEU A 210 -5.95 -13.25 -8.77
CA LEU A 210 -4.83 -14.13 -9.08
C LEU A 210 -4.71 -15.31 -8.12
N THR A 211 -5.34 -15.22 -6.93
CA THR A 211 -5.20 -16.20 -5.87
C THR A 211 -6.54 -16.70 -5.33
N ILE A 212 -6.52 -17.88 -4.74
CA ILE A 212 -7.69 -18.46 -4.07
C ILE A 212 -8.14 -17.58 -2.89
N GLU A 213 -7.21 -16.93 -2.20
CA GLU A 213 -7.53 -16.04 -1.07
C GLU A 213 -8.26 -14.78 -1.53
N GLU A 214 -7.84 -14.18 -2.65
CA GLU A 214 -8.57 -13.06 -3.27
C GLU A 214 -9.98 -13.50 -3.72
N LEU A 215 -10.10 -14.71 -4.25
CA LEU A 215 -11.40 -15.28 -4.58
C LEU A 215 -12.29 -15.44 -3.34
N ARG A 216 -11.76 -15.95 -2.23
CA ARG A 216 -12.48 -16.07 -0.95
C ARG A 216 -12.95 -14.72 -0.43
N MET A 217 -12.07 -13.72 -0.40
CA MET A 217 -12.42 -12.36 0.04
C MET A 217 -13.59 -11.78 -0.77
N VAL A 218 -13.59 -11.96 -2.09
CA VAL A 218 -14.69 -11.48 -2.94
C VAL A 218 -15.98 -12.26 -2.70
N VAL A 219 -15.87 -13.55 -2.46
CA VAL A 219 -17.01 -14.42 -2.12
C VAL A 219 -17.63 -14.00 -0.79
N ASP A 220 -16.82 -13.75 0.24
CA ASP A 220 -17.24 -13.27 1.56
C ASP A 220 -17.89 -11.87 1.46
N LEU A 221 -17.30 -10.95 0.71
CA LEU A 221 -17.85 -9.62 0.47
C LEU A 221 -19.21 -9.65 -0.25
N CYS A 222 -19.50 -10.73 -0.97
CA CYS A 222 -20.75 -10.92 -1.68
C CYS A 222 -21.79 -11.70 -0.87
N ASP A 223 -21.54 -12.03 0.40
CA ASP A 223 -22.37 -12.88 1.24
C ASP A 223 -22.76 -14.21 0.56
N ILE A 224 -21.81 -14.84 -0.12
CA ILE A 224 -22.04 -16.08 -0.82
C ILE A 224 -21.61 -17.23 0.11
N PRO A 225 -22.50 -18.11 0.51
CA PRO A 225 -22.14 -19.25 1.35
C PRO A 225 -21.41 -20.30 0.51
N ILE A 226 -20.11 -20.20 0.43
CA ILE A 226 -19.26 -21.28 -0.04
C ILE A 226 -18.58 -21.84 1.20
N GLU A 227 -18.86 -23.09 1.53
CA GLU A 227 -18.00 -23.86 2.43
C GLU A 227 -16.70 -24.16 1.67
N VAL A 228 -15.64 -23.46 2.02
CA VAL A 228 -14.32 -23.59 1.38
C VAL A 228 -13.32 -24.10 2.41
#